data_102269f56ea6fd968e271f10bb065070
#
_entry.id   102269f56ea6fd968e271f10bb065070
#
_cell.length_a   1.000
_cell.length_b   1.000
_cell.length_c   1.000
_cell.angle_alpha   90.00
_cell.angle_beta   90.00
_cell.angle_gamma   90.00
#
_symmetry.space_group_name_H-M   'P 1'
#
loop_
_entity.id
_entity.type
_entity.pdbx_description
1 polymer ?
#
loop_
_entity_poly.entity_id
_entity_poly.type
_entity_poly.pdbx_seq_one_letter_code
_entity_poly.pdbx_strand_id
1 'polypeptide(L)'
;MSAITTMKLPQLIKRSIDVALAAIILFASLPILVIVALLILILEGRPVFYVSRRMVSNGRSAPIYKFRTMVRDAKSSKYRLVERFMRDGYLDVPRTCEVYTPIGRWLERCQIVELPQMLNVLLHGMSLIGNRPLPEENVKLLRRYENWSWRFASPAGITGIAQVVGKLWLDPQDRLDLESSYSKLYQSGNILWCDLVILYYTLRFILTSKGLSPDKAFRLVGAPEGAARVARRYSVASMS
;
A
#
# COMPACT_ATOMS: atom_id res chain seq x y z
N MET A 1 15.05 26.11 1.71
CA MET A 1 14.39 26.54 0.46
C MET A 1 13.93 25.27 -0.25
N SER A 2 12.61 24.95 -0.23
CA SER A 2 12.06 23.80 -0.96
C SER A 2 12.02 24.15 -2.44
N ALA A 3 12.84 23.48 -3.24
CA ALA A 3 12.71 23.54 -4.70
C ALA A 3 11.27 23.13 -5.05
N ILE A 4 10.49 24.03 -5.61
CA ILE A 4 9.20 23.72 -6.24
C ILE A 4 9.58 22.87 -7.48
N THR A 5 9.64 21.57 -7.30
CA THR A 5 9.83 20.64 -8.41
C THR A 5 8.59 20.73 -9.27
N THR A 6 8.68 21.39 -10.42
CA THR A 6 7.59 21.46 -11.39
C THR A 6 7.22 20.03 -11.82
N MET A 7 5.96 19.65 -11.57
CA MET A 7 5.45 18.33 -11.98
C MET A 7 5.56 18.21 -13.50
N LYS A 8 6.09 17.07 -13.96
CA LYS A 8 6.13 16.74 -15.40
C LYS A 8 4.71 16.45 -15.91
N LEU A 9 4.46 16.67 -17.19
CA LEU A 9 3.15 16.44 -17.80
C LEU A 9 2.55 15.05 -17.49
N PRO A 10 3.30 13.92 -17.58
CA PRO A 10 2.75 12.61 -17.19
C PRO A 10 2.32 12.51 -15.73
N GLN A 11 3.02 13.19 -14.81
CA GLN A 11 2.65 13.24 -13.40
C GLN A 11 1.36 14.04 -13.18
N LEU A 12 1.16 15.12 -13.94
CA LEU A 12 -0.09 15.91 -13.91
C LEU A 12 -1.26 15.09 -14.46
N ILE A 13 -1.06 14.40 -15.60
CA ILE A 13 -2.07 13.49 -16.18
C ILE A 13 -2.44 12.41 -15.16
N LYS A 14 -1.44 11.73 -14.57
CA LYS A 14 -1.67 10.75 -13.52
C LYS A 14 -2.48 11.35 -12.36
N ARG A 15 -2.10 12.52 -11.87
CA ARG A 15 -2.81 13.18 -10.77
C ARG A 15 -4.27 13.47 -11.10
N SER A 16 -4.55 13.96 -12.31
CA SER A 16 -5.92 14.24 -12.77
C SER A 16 -6.74 12.95 -12.84
N ILE A 17 -6.18 11.86 -13.37
CA ILE A 17 -6.82 10.55 -13.41
C ILE A 17 -7.08 10.03 -11.97
N ASP A 18 -6.10 10.09 -11.08
CA ASP A 18 -6.23 9.65 -9.69
C ASP A 18 -7.39 10.38 -8.99
N VAL A 19 -7.47 11.71 -9.12
CA VAL A 19 -8.52 12.53 -8.51
C VAL A 19 -9.89 12.20 -9.09
N ALA A 20 -10.00 12.14 -10.41
CA ALA A 20 -11.27 11.83 -11.07
C ALA A 20 -11.80 10.45 -10.69
N LEU A 21 -10.95 9.42 -10.76
CA LEU A 21 -11.32 8.05 -10.40
C LEU A 21 -11.62 7.94 -8.90
N ALA A 22 -10.85 8.58 -8.01
CA ALA A 22 -11.12 8.56 -6.59
C ALA A 22 -12.48 9.20 -6.25
N ALA A 23 -12.84 10.31 -6.91
CA ALA A 23 -14.15 10.93 -6.73
C ALA A 23 -15.30 10.02 -7.21
N ILE A 24 -15.16 9.40 -8.38
CA ILE A 24 -16.15 8.46 -8.92
C ILE A 24 -16.30 7.24 -7.98
N ILE A 25 -15.19 6.63 -7.55
CA ILE A 25 -15.22 5.47 -6.65
C ILE A 25 -15.84 5.83 -5.32
N LEU A 26 -15.47 6.98 -4.74
CA LEU A 26 -16.03 7.44 -3.47
C LEU A 26 -17.55 7.63 -3.56
N PHE A 27 -18.01 8.31 -4.61
CA PHE A 27 -19.45 8.57 -4.82
C PHE A 27 -20.22 7.26 -5.04
N ALA A 28 -19.74 6.39 -5.93
CA ALA A 28 -20.36 5.10 -6.22
C ALA A 28 -20.37 4.15 -5.00
N SER A 29 -19.36 4.24 -4.13
CA SER A 29 -19.27 3.40 -2.93
C SER A 29 -19.97 3.96 -1.70
N LEU A 30 -20.56 5.17 -1.73
CA LEU A 30 -21.24 5.79 -0.59
C LEU A 30 -22.26 4.86 0.10
N PRO A 31 -23.18 4.17 -0.61
CA PRO A 31 -24.11 3.25 0.04
C PRO A 31 -23.39 2.14 0.81
N ILE A 32 -22.35 1.57 0.21
CA ILE A 32 -21.53 0.51 0.84
C ILE A 32 -20.82 1.06 2.08
N LEU A 33 -20.24 2.27 1.99
CA LEU A 33 -19.55 2.91 3.11
C LEU A 33 -20.50 3.11 4.30
N VAL A 34 -21.74 3.56 4.04
CA VAL A 34 -22.77 3.76 5.08
C VAL A 34 -23.17 2.41 5.70
N ILE A 35 -23.47 1.40 4.89
CA ILE A 35 -23.84 0.07 5.38
C ILE A 35 -22.72 -0.52 6.26
N VAL A 36 -21.47 -0.48 5.80
CA VAL A 36 -20.32 -1.00 6.55
C VAL A 36 -20.12 -0.20 7.85
N ALA A 37 -20.26 1.12 7.80
CA ALA A 37 -20.15 1.94 8.99
C ALA A 37 -21.21 1.59 10.05
N LEU A 38 -22.46 1.37 9.63
CA LEU A 38 -23.54 0.94 10.51
C LEU A 38 -23.30 -0.47 11.06
N LEU A 39 -22.85 -1.42 10.24
CA LEU A 39 -22.51 -2.76 10.70
C LEU A 39 -21.43 -2.75 11.78
N ILE A 40 -20.34 -1.99 11.57
CA ILE A 40 -19.28 -1.86 12.59
C ILE A 40 -19.85 -1.18 13.85
N LEU A 41 -20.66 -0.13 13.69
CA LEU A 41 -21.24 0.60 14.83
C LEU A 41 -22.15 -0.29 15.68
N ILE A 42 -22.99 -1.10 15.06
CA ILE A 42 -23.96 -1.97 15.74
C ILE A 42 -23.27 -3.16 16.39
N LEU A 43 -22.36 -3.83 15.68
CA LEU A 43 -21.77 -5.09 16.12
C LEU A 43 -20.52 -4.93 16.98
N GLU A 44 -19.76 -3.87 16.78
CA GLU A 44 -18.47 -3.66 17.43
C GLU A 44 -18.39 -2.33 18.21
N GLY A 45 -19.37 -1.43 17.99
CA GLY A 45 -19.40 -0.10 18.60
C GLY A 45 -18.35 0.87 18.05
N ARG A 46 -18.23 2.04 18.66
CA ARG A 46 -17.25 3.07 18.27
C ARG A 46 -15.82 2.68 18.64
N PRO A 47 -14.78 3.20 17.90
CA PRO A 47 -14.86 4.00 16.69
C PRO A 47 -15.09 3.13 15.44
N VAL A 48 -15.79 3.66 14.44
CA VAL A 48 -16.02 3.01 13.14
C VAL A 48 -14.78 3.05 12.27
N PHE A 49 -14.10 4.20 12.27
CA PHE A 49 -12.89 4.41 11.47
C PHE A 49 -11.64 4.29 12.34
N TYR A 50 -10.61 3.72 11.73
CA TYR A 50 -9.24 3.76 12.23
C TYR A 50 -8.46 4.81 11.45
N VAL A 51 -7.79 5.70 12.17
CA VAL A 51 -6.97 6.77 11.59
C VAL A 51 -5.55 6.62 12.11
N SER A 52 -4.57 6.61 11.21
CA SER A 52 -3.14 6.59 11.59
C SER A 52 -2.34 7.56 10.73
N ARG A 53 -1.45 8.34 11.35
CA ARG A 53 -0.53 9.19 10.59
C ARG A 53 0.53 8.32 9.91
N ARG A 54 0.72 8.55 8.61
CA ARG A 54 1.70 7.82 7.80
C ARG A 54 2.40 8.76 6.84
N MET A 55 3.64 8.44 6.53
CA MET A 55 4.40 9.13 5.49
C MET A 55 3.82 8.78 4.12
N VAL A 56 3.38 9.81 3.39
CA VAL A 56 2.73 9.69 2.06
C VAL A 56 3.61 10.14 0.91
N SER A 57 4.65 10.92 1.21
CA SER A 57 5.70 11.32 0.27
C SER A 57 6.90 11.82 1.07
N ASN A 58 7.98 12.21 0.40
CA ASN A 58 9.19 12.66 1.06
C ASN A 58 8.91 13.86 1.99
N GLY A 59 9.18 13.68 3.29
CA GLY A 59 8.97 14.68 4.33
C GLY A 59 7.50 15.02 4.66
N ARG A 60 6.50 14.36 4.03
CA ARG A 60 5.08 14.65 4.25
C ARG A 60 4.36 13.46 4.86
N SER A 61 3.71 13.69 6.01
CA SER A 61 2.82 12.72 6.66
C SER A 61 1.36 13.21 6.61
N ALA A 62 0.44 12.27 6.47
CA ALA A 62 -1.01 12.54 6.45
C ALA A 62 -1.78 11.51 7.31
N PRO A 63 -2.98 11.85 7.80
CA PRO A 63 -3.88 10.87 8.39
C PRO A 63 -4.41 9.95 7.31
N ILE A 64 -4.30 8.64 7.51
CA ILE A 64 -4.83 7.62 6.59
C ILE A 64 -6.11 7.05 7.19
N TYR A 65 -7.20 7.12 6.43
CA TYR A 65 -8.52 6.67 6.85
C TYR A 65 -8.78 5.23 6.42
N LYS A 66 -9.26 4.41 7.35
CA LYS A 66 -9.69 3.02 7.11
C LYS A 66 -10.89 2.69 7.96
N PHE A 67 -11.66 1.69 7.56
CA PHE A 67 -12.55 1.05 8.52
C PHE A 67 -11.73 0.32 9.60
N ARG A 68 -12.25 0.30 10.83
CA ARG A 68 -11.65 -0.49 11.89
C ARG A 68 -11.88 -1.98 11.62
N THR A 69 -10.81 -2.75 11.63
CA THR A 69 -10.82 -4.20 11.39
C THR A 69 -10.28 -5.00 12.56
N MET A 70 -9.76 -4.32 13.56
CA MET A 70 -9.14 -4.92 14.74
C MET A 70 -9.83 -4.45 16.03
N VAL A 71 -9.67 -5.22 17.08
CA VAL A 71 -10.11 -4.86 18.43
C VAL A 71 -9.51 -3.51 18.85
N ARG A 72 -10.16 -2.80 19.79
CA ARG A 72 -9.75 -1.44 20.19
C ARG A 72 -8.34 -1.38 20.77
N ASP A 73 -7.98 -2.41 21.52
CA ASP A 73 -6.70 -2.56 22.20
C ASP A 73 -5.65 -3.34 21.40
N ALA A 74 -5.84 -3.51 20.08
CA ALA A 74 -4.93 -4.27 19.20
C ALA A 74 -3.46 -3.83 19.31
N LYS A 75 -3.19 -2.57 19.68
CA LYS A 75 -1.83 -2.05 19.89
C LYS A 75 -1.27 -2.33 21.29
N SER A 76 -2.05 -2.95 22.19
CA SER A 76 -1.58 -3.26 23.54
C SER A 76 -0.43 -4.27 23.51
N SER A 77 0.42 -4.25 24.53
CA SER A 77 1.52 -5.20 24.71
C SER A 77 1.04 -6.66 24.79
N LYS A 78 -0.24 -6.88 25.14
CA LYS A 78 -0.87 -8.20 25.18
C LYS A 78 -0.70 -8.99 23.88
N TYR A 79 -0.81 -8.33 22.71
CA TYR A 79 -0.77 -9.01 21.42
C TYR A 79 0.62 -9.09 20.80
N ARG A 80 1.58 -8.31 21.31
CA ARG A 80 2.99 -8.30 20.85
C ARG A 80 3.14 -8.24 19.32
N LEU A 81 2.29 -7.45 18.64
CA LEU A 81 2.20 -7.45 17.18
C LEU A 81 3.51 -7.06 16.49
N VAL A 82 4.23 -6.11 17.07
CA VAL A 82 5.52 -5.66 16.52
C VAL A 82 6.54 -6.78 16.61
N GLU A 83 6.66 -7.45 17.75
CA GLU A 83 7.61 -8.54 17.95
C GLU A 83 7.29 -9.76 17.08
N ARG A 84 6.01 -10.04 16.86
CA ARG A 84 5.56 -11.22 16.09
C ARG A 84 5.60 -11.01 14.58
N PHE A 85 5.31 -9.80 14.09
CA PHE A 85 4.99 -9.57 12.68
C PHE A 85 5.75 -8.42 12.03
N MET A 86 6.63 -7.70 12.77
CA MET A 86 7.47 -6.66 12.17
C MET A 86 8.67 -7.29 11.47
N ARG A 87 8.86 -6.97 10.21
CA ARG A 87 10.05 -7.33 9.43
C ARG A 87 10.63 -6.06 8.82
N ASP A 88 11.73 -5.59 9.41
CA ASP A 88 12.53 -4.49 8.87
C ASP A 88 11.73 -3.25 8.43
N GLY A 89 10.83 -2.80 9.29
CA GLY A 89 9.98 -1.64 9.03
C GLY A 89 8.65 -1.95 8.33
N TYR A 90 8.38 -3.20 7.99
CA TYR A 90 7.10 -3.63 7.45
C TYR A 90 6.33 -4.47 8.48
N LEU A 91 5.21 -3.93 8.96
CA LEU A 91 4.31 -4.65 9.87
C LEU A 91 3.18 -5.28 9.06
N ASP A 92 3.26 -6.58 8.84
CA ASP A 92 2.27 -7.35 8.09
C ASP A 92 1.60 -8.39 9.00
N VAL A 93 0.50 -7.98 9.65
CA VAL A 93 -0.29 -8.86 10.54
C VAL A 93 -1.18 -9.76 9.68
N PRO A 94 -1.08 -11.09 9.82
CA PRO A 94 -1.93 -12.03 9.07
C PRO A 94 -3.38 -11.93 9.51
N ARG A 95 -4.32 -12.11 8.57
CA ARG A 95 -5.78 -12.04 8.84
C ARG A 95 -6.28 -13.10 9.81
N THR A 96 -5.51 -14.16 10.03
CA THR A 96 -5.79 -15.21 11.01
C THR A 96 -5.46 -14.80 12.45
N CYS A 97 -4.75 -13.67 12.63
CA CYS A 97 -4.41 -13.17 13.97
C CYS A 97 -5.67 -12.83 14.77
N GLU A 98 -5.61 -13.12 16.06
CA GLU A 98 -6.69 -12.92 17.05
C GLU A 98 -7.15 -11.46 17.19
N VAL A 99 -6.33 -10.51 16.79
CA VAL A 99 -6.69 -9.08 16.87
C VAL A 99 -7.73 -8.65 15.85
N TYR A 100 -7.93 -9.45 14.78
CA TYR A 100 -8.96 -9.14 13.80
C TYR A 100 -10.34 -9.53 14.29
N THR A 101 -11.29 -8.61 14.21
CA THR A 101 -12.70 -8.91 14.46
C THR A 101 -13.29 -9.76 13.32
N PRO A 102 -14.41 -10.48 13.54
CA PRO A 102 -15.06 -11.24 12.46
C PRO A 102 -15.41 -10.38 11.23
N ILE A 103 -16.02 -9.21 11.47
CA ILE A 103 -16.29 -8.22 10.40
C ILE A 103 -14.98 -7.72 9.78
N GLY A 104 -13.99 -7.42 10.60
CA GLY A 104 -12.69 -6.94 10.13
C GLY A 104 -12.01 -7.92 9.17
N ARG A 105 -12.05 -9.22 9.44
CA ARG A 105 -11.53 -10.25 8.53
C ARG A 105 -12.24 -10.26 7.18
N TRP A 106 -13.56 -10.09 7.21
CA TRP A 106 -14.37 -10.02 5.99
C TRP A 106 -14.03 -8.76 5.18
N LEU A 107 -13.97 -7.58 5.83
CA LEU A 107 -13.59 -6.32 5.19
C LEU A 107 -12.21 -6.37 4.54
N GLU A 108 -11.22 -6.98 5.23
CA GLU A 108 -9.86 -7.18 4.70
C GLU A 108 -9.85 -8.16 3.50
N ARG A 109 -10.71 -9.19 3.52
CA ARG A 109 -10.83 -10.12 2.40
C ARG A 109 -11.41 -9.45 1.16
N CYS A 110 -12.45 -8.63 1.33
CA CYS A 110 -13.11 -7.92 0.25
C CYS A 110 -12.38 -6.62 -0.17
N GLN A 111 -11.29 -6.25 0.53
CA GLN A 111 -10.55 -4.99 0.33
C GLN A 111 -11.39 -3.72 0.56
N ILE A 112 -12.60 -3.84 1.11
CA ILE A 112 -13.51 -2.72 1.41
C ILE A 112 -12.94 -1.81 2.50
N VAL A 113 -12.08 -2.36 3.35
CA VAL A 113 -11.41 -1.64 4.45
C VAL A 113 -10.71 -0.35 3.99
N GLU A 114 -10.23 -0.31 2.76
CA GLU A 114 -9.45 0.80 2.22
C GLU A 114 -10.26 1.82 1.41
N LEU A 115 -11.57 1.59 1.17
CA LEU A 115 -12.43 2.54 0.45
C LEU A 115 -12.42 3.97 1.04
N PRO A 116 -12.40 4.20 2.37
CA PRO A 116 -12.27 5.55 2.93
C PRO A 116 -11.00 6.28 2.51
N GLN A 117 -9.96 5.59 2.04
CA GLN A 117 -8.72 6.21 1.55
C GLN A 117 -8.91 6.99 0.23
N MET A 118 -10.05 6.87 -0.46
CA MET A 118 -10.39 7.76 -1.57
C MET A 118 -10.34 9.23 -1.12
N LEU A 119 -10.75 9.52 0.13
CA LEU A 119 -10.58 10.84 0.74
C LEU A 119 -9.09 11.24 0.84
N ASN A 120 -8.19 10.30 1.09
CA ASN A 120 -6.76 10.58 1.12
C ASN A 120 -6.21 10.96 -0.25
N VAL A 121 -6.73 10.36 -1.32
CA VAL A 121 -6.36 10.74 -2.70
C VAL A 121 -6.83 12.17 -2.98
N LEU A 122 -8.07 12.51 -2.62
CA LEU A 122 -8.65 13.83 -2.88
C LEU A 122 -7.98 14.94 -2.06
N LEU A 123 -7.78 14.72 -0.75
CA LEU A 123 -7.45 15.77 0.20
C LEU A 123 -5.97 15.78 0.63
N HIS A 124 -5.29 14.63 0.62
CA HIS A 124 -3.98 14.48 1.24
C HIS A 124 -2.84 14.13 0.27
N GLY A 125 -3.08 14.25 -1.04
CA GLY A 125 -2.04 14.07 -2.06
C GLY A 125 -1.55 12.63 -2.20
N MET A 126 -2.35 11.64 -1.79
CA MET A 126 -2.15 10.26 -2.17
C MET A 126 -2.55 10.02 -3.62
N SER A 127 -2.13 8.89 -4.15
CA SER A 127 -2.47 8.37 -5.47
C SER A 127 -3.30 7.09 -5.31
N LEU A 128 -4.00 6.68 -6.34
CA LEU A 128 -4.61 5.33 -6.39
C LEU A 128 -3.50 4.28 -6.43
N ILE A 129 -2.47 4.51 -7.26
CA ILE A 129 -1.35 3.60 -7.46
C ILE A 129 -0.06 4.25 -7.02
N GLY A 130 0.65 3.59 -6.09
CA GLY A 130 1.89 4.09 -5.51
C GLY A 130 2.40 3.18 -4.39
N ASN A 131 3.49 3.55 -3.76
CA ASN A 131 4.02 2.79 -2.65
C ASN A 131 3.13 2.93 -1.41
N ARG A 132 2.96 1.82 -0.65
CA ARG A 132 2.09 1.83 0.53
C ARG A 132 2.59 2.83 1.58
N PRO A 133 1.73 3.71 2.15
CA PRO A 133 2.14 4.65 3.18
C PRO A 133 2.53 3.92 4.47
N LEU A 134 3.65 4.31 5.09
CA LEU A 134 4.17 3.69 6.30
C LEU A 134 4.08 4.63 7.51
N PRO A 135 3.79 4.09 8.73
CA PRO A 135 3.97 4.83 9.96
C PRO A 135 5.41 5.34 10.13
N GLU A 136 5.59 6.47 10.76
CA GLU A 136 6.92 7.08 10.92
C GLU A 136 7.90 6.18 11.71
N GLU A 137 7.38 5.45 12.69
CA GLU A 137 8.17 4.48 13.46
C GLU A 137 8.75 3.38 12.56
N ASN A 138 7.95 2.91 11.59
CA ASN A 138 8.39 1.91 10.62
C ASN A 138 9.45 2.49 9.67
N VAL A 139 9.30 3.76 9.28
CA VAL A 139 10.28 4.45 8.41
C VAL A 139 11.64 4.56 9.09
N LYS A 140 11.68 4.75 10.42
CA LYS A 140 12.95 4.78 11.17
C LYS A 140 13.75 3.48 11.01
N LEU A 141 13.06 2.34 10.94
CA LEU A 141 13.71 1.04 10.73
C LEU A 141 14.25 0.86 9.31
N LEU A 142 13.62 1.49 8.30
CA LEU A 142 14.09 1.46 6.93
C LEU A 142 15.35 2.31 6.69
N ARG A 143 15.63 3.29 7.55
CA ARG A 143 16.79 4.20 7.40
C ARG A 143 18.16 3.49 7.42
N ARG A 144 18.21 2.25 7.89
CA ARG A 144 19.42 1.42 7.85
C ARG A 144 19.78 0.90 6.46
N TYR A 145 18.82 0.91 5.53
CA TYR A 145 19.03 0.50 4.16
C TYR A 145 19.46 1.68 3.29
N GLU A 146 20.41 1.46 2.40
CA GLU A 146 20.75 2.44 1.38
C GLU A 146 19.51 2.73 0.51
N ASN A 147 19.43 3.95 0.02
CA ASN A 147 18.35 4.37 -0.88
C ASN A 147 16.91 4.28 -0.32
N TRP A 148 16.73 4.07 1.00
CA TRP A 148 15.40 3.98 1.64
C TRP A 148 14.48 5.16 1.31
N SER A 149 15.05 6.36 1.15
CA SER A 149 14.29 7.59 0.89
C SER A 149 13.64 7.61 -0.49
N TRP A 150 14.21 6.90 -1.47
CA TRP A 150 13.67 6.86 -2.82
C TRP A 150 12.26 6.31 -2.89
N ARG A 151 11.87 5.39 -2.01
CA ARG A 151 10.50 4.89 -1.98
C ARG A 151 9.44 5.96 -1.71
N PHE A 152 9.84 7.11 -1.17
CA PHE A 152 8.97 8.25 -0.87
C PHE A 152 9.04 9.36 -1.93
N ALA A 153 9.80 9.18 -3.00
CA ALA A 153 9.92 10.13 -4.09
C ALA A 153 8.69 10.13 -5.03
N SER A 154 7.78 9.17 -4.88
CA SER A 154 6.44 9.18 -5.49
C SER A 154 5.37 9.37 -4.42
N PRO A 155 4.15 9.83 -4.76
CA PRO A 155 3.01 9.82 -3.86
C PRO A 155 2.71 8.39 -3.38
N ALA A 156 2.30 8.24 -2.11
CA ALA A 156 1.83 6.95 -1.61
C ALA A 156 0.53 6.54 -2.30
N GLY A 157 0.37 5.23 -2.52
CA GLY A 157 -0.81 4.65 -3.18
C GLY A 157 -1.68 3.82 -2.25
N ILE A 158 -2.93 3.64 -2.66
CA ILE A 158 -3.85 2.66 -2.06
C ILE A 158 -3.40 1.25 -2.47
N THR A 159 -3.12 1.04 -3.75
CA THR A 159 -2.46 -0.15 -4.27
C THR A 159 -1.09 0.21 -4.86
N GLY A 160 -0.25 -0.78 -5.15
CA GLY A 160 1.07 -0.54 -5.72
C GLY A 160 1.82 -1.83 -6.02
N ILE A 161 3.00 -1.67 -6.60
CA ILE A 161 3.78 -2.77 -7.15
C ILE A 161 4.07 -3.88 -6.12
N ALA A 162 4.46 -3.53 -4.89
CA ALA A 162 4.76 -4.50 -3.85
C ALA A 162 3.49 -5.22 -3.33
N GLN A 163 2.31 -4.54 -3.37
CA GLN A 163 1.05 -5.15 -2.98
C GLN A 163 0.58 -6.21 -3.98
N VAL A 164 0.71 -5.94 -5.29
CA VAL A 164 0.29 -6.90 -6.33
C VAL A 164 1.23 -8.09 -6.50
N VAL A 165 2.48 -7.98 -6.03
CA VAL A 165 3.39 -9.12 -5.90
C VAL A 165 3.00 -10.00 -4.71
N GLY A 166 2.49 -9.39 -3.65
CA GLY A 166 2.18 -10.05 -2.39
C GLY A 166 3.23 -9.78 -1.32
N LYS A 167 2.78 -9.28 -0.18
CA LYS A 167 3.63 -8.79 0.90
C LYS A 167 4.56 -9.84 1.52
N LEU A 168 4.18 -11.11 1.46
CA LEU A 168 4.91 -12.21 2.09
C LEU A 168 5.98 -12.84 1.17
N TRP A 169 5.97 -12.51 -0.13
CA TRP A 169 6.86 -13.11 -1.12
C TRP A 169 8.17 -12.35 -1.31
N LEU A 170 8.27 -11.12 -0.81
CA LEU A 170 9.47 -10.31 -0.92
C LEU A 170 10.13 -10.17 0.45
N ASP A 171 11.44 -10.36 0.50
CA ASP A 171 12.17 -9.92 1.68
C ASP A 171 12.18 -8.38 1.77
N PRO A 172 12.49 -7.81 2.93
CA PRO A 172 12.44 -6.36 3.14
C PRO A 172 13.30 -5.56 2.18
N GLN A 173 14.50 -6.06 1.81
CA GLN A 173 15.41 -5.39 0.88
C GLN A 173 14.83 -5.43 -0.55
N ASP A 174 14.40 -6.59 -1.03
CA ASP A 174 13.81 -6.73 -2.37
C ASP A 174 12.54 -5.87 -2.49
N ARG A 175 11.73 -5.81 -1.43
CA ARG A 175 10.56 -4.93 -1.38
C ARG A 175 10.93 -3.46 -1.48
N LEU A 176 11.94 -3.03 -0.72
CA LEU A 176 12.41 -1.64 -0.75
C LEU A 176 13.00 -1.28 -2.11
N ASP A 177 13.79 -2.17 -2.72
CA ASP A 177 14.36 -1.97 -4.05
C ASP A 177 13.27 -1.84 -5.11
N LEU A 178 12.23 -2.67 -5.05
CA LEU A 178 11.10 -2.62 -5.95
C LEU A 178 10.31 -1.31 -5.81
N GLU A 179 9.99 -0.91 -4.57
CA GLU A 179 9.28 0.33 -4.27
C GLU A 179 10.11 1.57 -4.65
N SER A 180 11.42 1.53 -4.47
CA SER A 180 12.34 2.59 -4.87
C SER A 180 12.45 2.72 -6.40
N SER A 181 12.49 1.59 -7.11
CA SER A 181 12.52 1.56 -8.58
C SER A 181 11.22 2.10 -9.17
N TYR A 182 10.06 1.78 -8.58
CA TYR A 182 8.79 2.39 -8.95
C TYR A 182 8.84 3.93 -8.81
N SER A 183 9.36 4.43 -7.70
CA SER A 183 9.46 5.87 -7.48
C SER A 183 10.44 6.55 -8.43
N LYS A 184 11.54 5.91 -8.80
CA LYS A 184 12.46 6.40 -9.85
C LYS A 184 11.75 6.48 -11.20
N LEU A 185 10.97 5.46 -11.56
CA LEU A 185 10.16 5.45 -12.78
C LEU A 185 9.11 6.58 -12.78
N TYR A 186 8.47 6.85 -11.63
CA TYR A 186 7.57 8.00 -11.46
C TYR A 186 8.32 9.33 -11.72
N GLN A 187 9.53 9.50 -11.17
CA GLN A 187 10.32 10.72 -11.35
C GLN A 187 10.80 10.90 -12.80
N SER A 188 11.02 9.82 -13.54
CA SER A 188 11.35 9.90 -14.99
C SER A 188 10.17 10.36 -15.84
N GLY A 189 8.94 10.16 -15.38
CA GLY A 189 7.71 10.46 -16.11
C GLY A 189 7.12 9.25 -16.86
N ASN A 190 7.78 8.09 -16.87
CA ASN A 190 7.35 6.90 -17.63
C ASN A 190 6.44 5.97 -16.81
N ILE A 191 5.54 6.54 -15.99
CA ILE A 191 4.81 5.79 -14.97
C ILE A 191 3.47 5.23 -15.45
N LEU A 192 2.82 5.85 -16.45
CA LEU A 192 1.43 5.56 -16.80
C LEU A 192 1.21 4.10 -17.23
N TRP A 193 2.13 3.54 -18.02
CA TRP A 193 2.05 2.13 -18.42
C TRP A 193 2.21 1.20 -17.22
N CYS A 194 3.16 1.48 -16.34
CA CYS A 194 3.38 0.72 -15.12
C CYS A 194 2.12 0.72 -14.24
N ASP A 195 1.47 1.88 -14.09
CA ASP A 195 0.24 2.03 -13.33
C ASP A 195 -0.92 1.21 -13.92
N LEU A 196 -1.09 1.21 -15.23
CA LEU A 196 -2.11 0.38 -15.90
C LEU A 196 -1.91 -1.11 -15.62
N VAL A 197 -0.66 -1.57 -15.68
CA VAL A 197 -0.32 -2.98 -15.37
C VAL A 197 -0.59 -3.28 -13.89
N ILE A 198 -0.21 -2.38 -12.97
CA ILE A 198 -0.48 -2.55 -11.54
C ILE A 198 -1.99 -2.59 -11.27
N LEU A 199 -2.77 -1.71 -11.92
CA LEU A 199 -4.23 -1.70 -11.79
C LEU A 199 -4.84 -3.02 -12.27
N TYR A 200 -4.42 -3.51 -13.43
CA TYR A 200 -4.86 -4.82 -13.95
C TYR A 200 -4.57 -5.95 -12.92
N TYR A 201 -3.34 -6.01 -12.39
CA TYR A 201 -2.99 -7.04 -11.40
C TYR A 201 -3.68 -6.84 -10.06
N THR A 202 -4.02 -5.60 -9.69
CA THR A 202 -4.84 -5.33 -8.49
C THR A 202 -6.24 -5.94 -8.65
N LEU A 203 -6.91 -5.69 -9.77
CA LEU A 203 -8.22 -6.27 -10.06
C LEU A 203 -8.16 -7.80 -10.16
N ARG A 204 -7.15 -8.32 -10.84
CA ARG A 204 -6.92 -9.76 -10.93
C ARG A 204 -6.68 -10.38 -9.55
N PHE A 205 -5.89 -9.75 -8.68
CA PHE A 205 -5.62 -10.22 -7.33
C PHE A 205 -6.89 -10.26 -6.47
N ILE A 206 -7.74 -9.24 -6.57
CA ILE A 206 -9.03 -9.18 -5.85
C ILE A 206 -9.94 -10.34 -6.29
N LEU A 207 -10.00 -10.62 -7.60
CA LEU A 207 -10.91 -11.63 -8.15
C LEU A 207 -10.39 -13.07 -8.03
N THR A 208 -9.08 -13.28 -8.15
CA THR A 208 -8.49 -14.62 -8.31
C THR A 208 -7.43 -14.97 -7.27
N SER A 209 -7.06 -14.02 -6.41
CA SER A 209 -5.91 -14.12 -5.48
C SER A 209 -4.56 -14.36 -6.18
N LYS A 210 -4.48 -14.17 -7.50
CA LYS A 210 -3.25 -14.34 -8.30
C LYS A 210 -2.61 -12.98 -8.58
N GLY A 211 -1.44 -12.74 -8.00
CA GLY A 211 -0.66 -11.51 -8.17
C GLY A 211 0.29 -11.53 -9.37
N LEU A 212 1.19 -10.55 -9.38
CA LEU A 212 2.30 -10.42 -10.31
C LEU A 212 3.52 -11.15 -9.73
N SER A 213 4.24 -11.93 -10.54
CA SER A 213 5.47 -12.56 -10.08
C SER A 213 6.57 -11.53 -9.81
N PRO A 214 7.45 -11.75 -8.81
CA PRO A 214 8.48 -10.79 -8.42
C PRO A 214 9.42 -10.41 -9.58
N ASP A 215 9.84 -11.37 -10.39
CA ASP A 215 10.72 -11.13 -11.55
C ASP A 215 10.08 -10.20 -12.59
N LYS A 216 8.80 -10.40 -12.90
CA LYS A 216 8.04 -9.53 -13.81
C LYS A 216 7.83 -8.13 -13.21
N ALA A 217 7.62 -8.04 -11.90
CA ALA A 217 7.49 -6.76 -11.23
C ALA A 217 8.77 -5.91 -11.32
N PHE A 218 9.93 -6.51 -11.10
CA PHE A 218 11.21 -5.83 -11.26
C PHE A 218 11.48 -5.41 -12.71
N ARG A 219 11.15 -6.25 -13.69
CA ARG A 219 11.24 -5.88 -15.13
C ARG A 219 10.31 -4.70 -15.47
N LEU A 220 9.09 -4.71 -14.94
CA LEU A 220 8.11 -3.66 -15.17
C LEU A 220 8.59 -2.29 -14.68
N VAL A 221 9.30 -2.22 -13.56
CA VAL A 221 9.85 -0.97 -13.02
C VAL A 221 11.26 -0.65 -13.55
N GLY A 222 11.75 -1.38 -14.55
CA GLY A 222 13.05 -1.11 -15.16
C GLY A 222 14.26 -1.50 -14.30
N ALA A 223 14.13 -2.51 -13.43
CA ALA A 223 15.18 -3.01 -12.54
C ALA A 223 15.56 -4.48 -12.83
N PRO A 224 16.16 -4.79 -14.00
CA PRO A 224 16.43 -6.17 -14.42
C PRO A 224 17.39 -6.94 -13.49
N GLU A 225 18.31 -6.26 -12.82
CA GLU A 225 19.22 -6.88 -11.83
C GLU A 225 18.44 -7.45 -10.65
N GLY A 226 17.43 -6.71 -10.14
CA GLY A 226 16.49 -7.18 -9.13
C GLY A 226 15.71 -8.40 -9.61
N ALA A 227 15.26 -8.39 -10.88
CA ALA A 227 14.56 -9.53 -11.48
C ALA A 227 15.44 -10.79 -11.49
N ALA A 228 16.71 -10.67 -11.88
CA ALA A 228 17.65 -11.80 -11.91
C ALA A 228 17.97 -12.34 -10.50
N ARG A 229 18.11 -11.44 -9.51
CA ARG A 229 18.33 -11.80 -8.10
C ARG A 229 17.15 -12.58 -7.53
N VAL A 230 15.95 -12.07 -7.72
CA VAL A 230 14.70 -12.66 -7.22
C VAL A 230 14.42 -14.00 -7.91
N ALA A 231 14.59 -14.09 -9.24
CA ALA A 231 14.42 -15.33 -9.98
C ALA A 231 15.32 -16.45 -9.43
N ARG A 232 16.59 -16.17 -9.15
CA ARG A 232 17.52 -17.15 -8.54
C ARG A 232 17.06 -17.60 -7.15
N ARG A 233 16.60 -16.67 -6.30
CA ARG A 233 16.17 -16.96 -4.92
C ARG A 233 14.94 -17.85 -4.87
N TYR A 234 13.95 -17.59 -5.72
CA TYR A 234 12.65 -18.29 -5.70
C TYR A 234 12.62 -19.56 -6.57
N SER A 235 13.52 -19.73 -7.56
CA SER A 235 13.67 -21.01 -8.26
C SER A 235 14.21 -22.11 -7.35
N VAL A 236 15.07 -21.78 -6.39
CA VAL A 236 15.59 -22.73 -5.40
C VAL A 236 14.52 -23.14 -4.38
N ALA A 237 13.61 -22.22 -4.00
CA ALA A 237 12.55 -22.51 -3.04
C ALA A 237 11.40 -23.37 -3.59
N SER A 238 11.29 -23.52 -4.93
CA SER A 238 10.31 -24.41 -5.58
C SER A 238 10.83 -25.83 -5.78
N MET A 239 12.11 -26.10 -5.45
CA MET A 239 12.75 -27.40 -5.56
C MET A 239 12.96 -28.10 -4.20
N SER A 240 12.58 -27.45 -3.11
CA SER A 240 12.58 -27.98 -1.73
C SER A 240 11.16 -28.15 -1.21
#